data_4955b98d2581256572fb16ba49f35f39
#
_entry.id   4955b98d2581256572fb16ba49f35f39
#
_cell.length_a   1.000
_cell.length_b   1.000
_cell.length_c   1.000
_cell.angle_alpha   90.00
_cell.angle_beta   90.00
_cell.angle_gamma   90.00
#
_symmetry.space_group_name_H-M   'P 1'
#
loop_
_entity.id
_entity.type
_entity.pdbx_description
1 polymer ?
#
loop_
_entity_poly.entity_id
_entity_poly.type
_entity_poly.pdbx_seq_one_letter_code
_entity_poly.pdbx_strand_id
1 'polypeptide(L)'
;WSSDVCSSDLHGNLYINLTNRCPCNCTFCIRHNGDSAYGSDSLWLEREPTNEEVLAEFDKYSPDEFDEIVFCGYGEPMERAEDVVFIGKELKKRYPHKIIRLNTNGLSDKIHGRPTAAMLEGAVDIVSISLNSGNEKDYNAVTRPKWEDSFSALLSFAQDCKKYVPQVMFTVVDVISEREIEESKEISERLGIPLRIRKYDT
;
A
#
# COMPACT_ATOMS: atom_id res chain seq x y z
N TRP A 1 20.11 -14.43 -4.48
CA TRP A 1 18.92 -13.68 -4.08
C TRP A 1 17.94 -13.70 -5.23
N SER A 2 16.85 -14.41 -5.09
CA SER A 2 15.84 -14.59 -6.14
C SER A 2 14.49 -13.94 -5.78
N SER A 3 14.45 -13.05 -4.80
CA SER A 3 13.23 -12.36 -4.40
C SER A 3 13.30 -10.90 -4.77
N ASP A 4 12.28 -10.41 -5.50
CA ASP A 4 12.21 -9.03 -5.95
C ASP A 4 11.91 -8.09 -4.77
N VAL A 5 12.96 -7.50 -4.20
CA VAL A 5 12.87 -6.36 -3.27
C VAL A 5 12.43 -5.11 -4.03
N CYS A 6 12.96 -4.90 -5.24
CA CYS A 6 12.49 -3.90 -6.19
C CYS A 6 12.10 -4.56 -7.50
N SER A 7 10.93 -4.24 -8.02
CA SER A 7 10.43 -4.76 -9.31
C SER A 7 9.74 -3.67 -10.12
N SER A 8 9.86 -3.74 -11.46
CA SER A 8 9.10 -2.87 -12.37
C SER A 8 7.85 -3.60 -12.87
N ASP A 9 6.78 -2.85 -13.11
CA ASP A 9 5.59 -3.37 -13.75
C ASP A 9 5.44 -2.88 -15.19
N LEU A 10 4.44 -3.46 -15.88
CA LEU A 10 4.08 -3.07 -17.26
C LEU A 10 3.50 -1.64 -17.36
N HIS A 11 3.25 -0.97 -16.24
CA HIS A 11 2.64 0.36 -16.17
C HIS A 11 3.67 1.47 -15.88
N GLY A 12 4.97 1.14 -15.88
CA GLY A 12 6.03 2.13 -15.71
C GLY A 12 6.27 2.57 -14.27
N ASN A 13 5.92 1.76 -13.27
CA ASN A 13 6.22 2.03 -11.86
C ASN A 13 7.35 1.13 -11.34
N LEU A 14 8.09 1.62 -10.35
CA LEU A 14 9.06 0.83 -9.60
C LEU A 14 8.50 0.51 -8.21
N TYR A 15 8.35 -0.79 -7.91
CA TYR A 15 7.77 -1.27 -6.64
C TYR A 15 8.86 -1.66 -5.66
N ILE A 16 8.66 -1.32 -4.38
CA ILE A 16 9.51 -1.71 -3.25
C ILE A 16 8.72 -2.64 -2.34
N ASN A 17 9.17 -3.89 -2.25
CA ASN A 17 8.59 -4.94 -1.41
C ASN A 17 9.43 -5.12 -0.14
N LEU A 18 8.87 -4.86 1.04
CA LEU A 18 9.60 -4.84 2.30
C LEU A 18 9.34 -6.05 3.20
N THR A 19 8.20 -6.74 3.03
CA THR A 19 7.75 -7.77 3.97
C THR A 19 6.70 -8.69 3.35
N ASN A 20 6.63 -9.91 3.87
CA ASN A 20 5.53 -10.84 3.60
C ASN A 20 4.41 -10.74 4.66
N ARG A 21 4.62 -9.99 5.75
CA ARG A 21 3.64 -9.87 6.84
C ARG A 21 2.48 -8.99 6.41
N CYS A 22 1.27 -9.41 6.77
CA CYS A 22 0.04 -8.64 6.56
C CYS A 22 -1.00 -9.06 7.60
N PRO A 23 -1.70 -8.12 8.26
CA PRO A 23 -2.73 -8.45 9.24
C PRO A 23 -4.06 -8.87 8.61
N CYS A 24 -4.15 -8.87 7.27
CA CYS A 24 -5.34 -9.26 6.51
C CYS A 24 -5.12 -10.58 5.76
N ASN A 25 -6.23 -11.29 5.49
CA ASN A 25 -6.27 -12.50 4.66
C ASN A 25 -7.37 -12.34 3.60
N CYS A 26 -7.21 -11.34 2.73
CA CYS A 26 -8.22 -10.95 1.74
C CYS A 26 -8.54 -12.10 0.78
N THR A 27 -9.82 -12.27 0.47
CA THR A 27 -10.30 -13.34 -0.43
C THR A 27 -9.78 -13.23 -1.85
N PHE A 28 -9.48 -12.01 -2.30
CA PHE A 28 -8.95 -11.66 -3.63
C PHE A 28 -7.45 -11.30 -3.60
N CYS A 29 -6.71 -11.69 -2.56
CA CYS A 29 -5.29 -11.36 -2.46
C CYS A 29 -4.50 -12.02 -3.59
N ILE A 30 -3.68 -11.25 -4.29
CA ILE A 30 -2.84 -11.75 -5.40
C ILE A 30 -1.88 -12.85 -4.97
N ARG A 31 -1.54 -12.94 -3.68
CA ARG A 31 -0.73 -14.04 -3.11
C ARG A 31 -1.34 -15.41 -3.32
N HIS A 32 -2.65 -15.50 -3.55
CA HIS A 32 -3.35 -16.75 -3.81
C HIS A 32 -3.22 -17.19 -5.28
N ASN A 33 -2.77 -16.32 -6.18
CA ASN A 33 -2.67 -16.58 -7.61
C ASN A 33 -1.30 -17.15 -8.03
N GLY A 34 -0.32 -17.18 -7.12
CA GLY A 34 1.02 -17.71 -7.39
C GLY A 34 2.12 -16.95 -6.66
N ASP A 35 3.36 -17.26 -6.99
CA ASP A 35 4.55 -16.67 -6.34
C ASP A 35 4.98 -15.35 -6.99
N SER A 36 4.46 -15.03 -8.17
CA SER A 36 4.82 -13.83 -8.94
C SER A 36 3.57 -13.06 -9.38
N ALA A 37 3.75 -11.80 -9.73
CA ALA A 37 2.70 -10.97 -10.32
C ALA A 37 3.28 -10.15 -11.49
N TYR A 38 2.49 -9.98 -12.56
CA TYR A 38 2.82 -9.12 -13.71
C TYR A 38 4.17 -9.42 -14.38
N GLY A 39 4.62 -10.70 -14.33
CA GLY A 39 5.88 -11.12 -14.97
C GLY A 39 7.13 -10.86 -14.14
N SER A 40 6.99 -10.47 -12.88
CA SER A 40 8.10 -10.39 -11.92
C SER A 40 8.64 -11.79 -11.58
N ASP A 41 9.81 -11.84 -10.96
CA ASP A 41 10.28 -13.00 -10.22
C ASP A 41 9.40 -13.22 -8.97
N SER A 42 9.74 -14.17 -8.09
CA SER A 42 8.97 -14.41 -6.88
C SER A 42 8.92 -13.17 -5.99
N LEU A 43 7.70 -12.70 -5.69
CA LEU A 43 7.47 -11.60 -4.72
C LEU A 43 7.51 -12.08 -3.26
N TRP A 44 7.62 -13.39 -3.02
CA TRP A 44 7.88 -13.93 -1.69
C TRP A 44 9.33 -13.66 -1.29
N LEU A 45 9.52 -12.82 -0.29
CA LEU A 45 10.83 -12.57 0.28
C LEU A 45 11.28 -13.77 1.10
N GLU A 46 12.51 -14.26 0.90
CA GLU A 46 13.10 -15.29 1.76
C GLU A 46 13.32 -14.78 3.19
N ARG A 47 13.64 -13.50 3.32
CA ARG A 47 13.70 -12.73 4.57
C ARG A 47 13.39 -11.27 4.31
N GLU A 48 13.09 -10.53 5.34
CA GLU A 48 12.92 -9.08 5.22
C GLU A 48 14.29 -8.42 4.93
N PRO A 49 14.38 -7.55 3.90
CA PRO A 49 15.62 -6.85 3.56
C PRO A 49 15.93 -5.76 4.60
N THR A 50 17.20 -5.42 4.78
CA THR A 50 17.58 -4.20 5.50
C THR A 50 17.36 -2.96 4.65
N ASN A 51 17.37 -1.78 5.26
CA ASN A 51 17.21 -0.52 4.53
C ASN A 51 18.34 -0.29 3.52
N GLU A 52 19.56 -0.67 3.88
CA GLU A 52 20.74 -0.57 3.01
C GLU A 52 20.61 -1.50 1.80
N GLU A 53 20.09 -2.71 1.99
CA GLU A 53 19.84 -3.65 0.91
C GLU A 53 18.78 -3.15 -0.05
N VAL A 54 17.69 -2.56 0.46
CA VAL A 54 16.63 -1.94 -0.37
C VAL A 54 17.20 -0.80 -1.21
N LEU A 55 17.97 0.09 -0.61
CA LEU A 55 18.56 1.22 -1.32
C LEU A 55 19.60 0.76 -2.36
N ALA A 56 20.41 -0.25 -2.03
CA ALA A 56 21.38 -0.83 -2.97
C ALA A 56 20.70 -1.56 -4.14
N GLU A 57 19.55 -2.21 -3.90
CA GLU A 57 18.74 -2.81 -4.97
C GLU A 57 18.13 -1.73 -5.85
N PHE A 58 17.56 -0.69 -5.24
CA PHE A 58 17.00 0.46 -5.95
C PHE A 58 18.04 1.15 -6.86
N ASP A 59 19.29 1.25 -6.43
CA ASP A 59 20.39 1.88 -7.19
C ASP A 59 20.73 1.14 -8.51
N LYS A 60 20.20 -0.07 -8.72
CA LYS A 60 20.31 -0.81 -10.00
C LYS A 60 19.35 -0.32 -11.08
N TYR A 61 18.36 0.46 -10.71
CA TYR A 61 17.36 1.01 -11.62
C TYR A 61 17.66 2.48 -11.92
N SER A 62 17.19 2.95 -13.07
CA SER A 62 17.18 4.38 -13.44
C SER A 62 15.84 4.98 -13.03
N PRO A 63 15.72 5.71 -11.92
CA PRO A 63 14.42 6.17 -11.43
C PRO A 63 13.66 7.05 -12.43
N ASP A 64 14.36 7.73 -13.33
CA ASP A 64 13.76 8.58 -14.35
C ASP A 64 12.98 7.80 -15.43
N GLU A 65 13.21 6.50 -15.53
CA GLU A 65 12.45 5.61 -16.42
C GLU A 65 11.06 5.24 -15.87
N PHE A 66 10.77 5.56 -14.61
CA PHE A 66 9.52 5.22 -13.94
C PHE A 66 8.72 6.46 -13.57
N ASP A 67 7.39 6.35 -13.65
CA ASP A 67 6.48 7.43 -13.28
C ASP A 67 6.44 7.62 -11.76
N GLU A 68 6.31 6.53 -11.01
CA GLU A 68 6.20 6.51 -9.55
C GLU A 68 7.08 5.43 -8.93
N ILE A 69 7.51 5.69 -7.69
CA ILE A 69 8.10 4.70 -6.79
C ILE A 69 7.01 4.29 -5.79
N VAL A 70 6.74 2.99 -5.68
CA VAL A 70 5.57 2.49 -4.94
C VAL A 70 5.99 1.51 -3.85
N PHE A 71 5.77 1.84 -2.59
CA PHE A 71 5.83 0.84 -1.53
C PHE A 71 4.63 -0.09 -1.64
N CYS A 72 4.86 -1.30 -2.11
CA CYS A 72 3.86 -2.33 -2.30
C CYS A 72 4.53 -3.68 -2.52
N GLY A 73 3.92 -4.75 -2.07
CA GLY A 73 4.40 -6.11 -2.25
C GLY A 73 3.37 -7.13 -1.80
N TYR A 74 3.79 -8.34 -1.49
CA TYR A 74 2.91 -9.38 -0.97
C TYR A 74 2.47 -9.15 0.47
N GLY A 75 3.22 -8.38 1.24
CA GLY A 75 2.85 -7.95 2.58
C GLY A 75 2.25 -6.56 2.64
N GLU A 76 1.99 -6.11 3.85
CA GLU A 76 1.58 -4.74 4.17
C GLU A 76 2.83 -3.91 4.47
N PRO A 77 3.18 -2.90 3.67
CA PRO A 77 4.39 -2.11 3.88
C PRO A 77 4.46 -1.46 5.27
N MET A 78 3.32 -1.06 5.84
CA MET A 78 3.25 -0.43 7.15
C MET A 78 3.47 -1.38 8.33
N GLU A 79 3.65 -2.68 8.13
CA GLU A 79 4.27 -3.58 9.11
C GLU A 79 5.70 -3.13 9.45
N ARG A 80 6.32 -2.38 8.53
CA ARG A 80 7.66 -1.80 8.63
C ARG A 80 7.62 -0.28 8.47
N ALA A 81 6.76 0.39 9.23
CA ALA A 81 6.49 1.82 9.09
C ALA A 81 7.75 2.70 9.20
N GLU A 82 8.64 2.39 10.15
CA GLU A 82 9.91 3.11 10.33
C GLU A 82 10.81 2.99 9.09
N ASP A 83 10.85 1.81 8.47
CA ASP A 83 11.65 1.56 7.26
C ASP A 83 11.05 2.25 6.03
N VAL A 84 9.72 2.23 5.88
CA VAL A 84 9.03 3.02 4.84
C VAL A 84 9.40 4.49 4.95
N VAL A 85 9.38 5.04 6.16
CA VAL A 85 9.72 6.45 6.41
C VAL A 85 11.18 6.74 6.13
N PHE A 86 12.09 5.87 6.60
CA PHE A 86 13.53 6.02 6.37
C PHE A 86 13.87 5.99 4.88
N ILE A 87 13.42 4.94 4.18
CA ILE A 87 13.67 4.76 2.74
C ILE A 87 13.02 5.88 1.93
N GLY A 88 11.75 6.21 2.23
CA GLY A 88 11.03 7.28 1.54
C GLY A 88 11.74 8.62 1.65
N LYS A 89 12.17 9.03 2.85
CA LYS A 89 12.93 10.26 3.05
C LYS A 89 14.28 10.25 2.35
N GLU A 90 14.96 9.10 2.33
CA GLU A 90 16.23 8.98 1.63
C GLU A 90 16.07 9.09 0.11
N LEU A 91 15.02 8.46 -0.44
CA LEU A 91 14.68 8.58 -1.86
C LEU A 91 14.25 10.01 -2.23
N LYS A 92 13.48 10.70 -1.38
CA LYS A 92 13.12 12.12 -1.60
C LYS A 92 14.33 13.05 -1.61
N LYS A 93 15.37 12.76 -0.83
CA LYS A 93 16.64 13.52 -0.90
C LYS A 93 17.39 13.29 -2.20
N ARG A 94 17.46 12.03 -2.66
CA ARG A 94 18.16 11.65 -3.90
C ARG A 94 17.40 12.09 -5.14
N TYR A 95 16.07 11.95 -5.13
CA TYR A 95 15.17 12.16 -6.26
C TYR A 95 13.96 13.02 -5.84
N PRO A 96 14.16 14.33 -5.57
CA PRO A 96 13.11 15.20 -5.01
C PRO A 96 11.91 15.39 -5.95
N HIS A 97 12.10 15.16 -7.25
CA HIS A 97 11.04 15.29 -8.28
C HIS A 97 10.20 14.03 -8.43
N LYS A 98 10.63 12.89 -7.88
CA LYS A 98 9.90 11.62 -7.99
C LYS A 98 8.73 11.55 -7.02
N ILE A 99 7.62 11.03 -7.52
CA ILE A 99 6.44 10.72 -6.71
C ILE A 99 6.68 9.41 -5.99
N ILE A 100 6.53 9.42 -4.68
CA ILE A 100 6.57 8.23 -3.83
C ILE A 100 5.16 7.93 -3.34
N ARG A 101 4.65 6.75 -3.67
CA ARG A 101 3.34 6.26 -3.24
C ARG A 101 3.47 5.10 -2.27
N LEU A 102 2.61 5.10 -1.27
CA LEU A 102 2.39 4.00 -0.35
C LEU A 102 1.03 3.35 -0.66
N ASN A 103 1.02 2.07 -1.02
CA ASN A 103 -0.19 1.27 -1.05
C ASN A 103 -0.32 0.53 0.28
N THR A 104 -1.43 0.72 1.01
CA THR A 104 -1.61 0.17 2.35
C THR A 104 -3.04 -0.28 2.60
N ASN A 105 -3.22 -1.22 3.52
CA ASN A 105 -4.54 -1.61 4.03
C ASN A 105 -5.11 -0.60 5.06
N GLY A 106 -4.34 0.42 5.46
CA GLY A 106 -4.77 1.47 6.38
C GLY A 106 -4.80 1.06 7.85
N LEU A 107 -4.23 -0.09 8.24
CA LEU A 107 -4.27 -0.60 9.62
C LEU A 107 -2.99 -0.34 10.41
N SER A 108 -2.17 0.60 9.96
CA SER A 108 -0.87 0.89 10.58
C SER A 108 -0.98 1.22 12.08
N ASP A 109 -1.97 2.00 12.49
CA ASP A 109 -2.17 2.35 13.90
C ASP A 109 -2.51 1.14 14.77
N LYS A 110 -3.23 0.16 14.21
CA LYS A 110 -3.53 -1.12 14.89
C LYS A 110 -2.28 -2.01 14.98
N ILE A 111 -1.46 -2.04 13.93
CA ILE A 111 -0.19 -2.79 13.90
C ILE A 111 0.75 -2.29 15.00
N HIS A 112 0.90 -0.97 15.11
CA HIS A 112 1.88 -0.34 16.02
C HIS A 112 1.31 0.06 17.39
N GLY A 113 -0.01 -0.02 17.58
CA GLY A 113 -0.69 0.38 18.83
C GLY A 113 -0.57 1.89 19.13
N ARG A 114 -0.31 2.72 18.12
CA ARG A 114 -0.14 4.17 18.21
C ARG A 114 -0.46 4.86 16.88
N PRO A 115 -0.78 6.18 16.88
CA PRO A 115 -0.91 6.95 15.65
C PRO A 115 0.39 6.94 14.84
N THR A 116 0.30 6.69 13.53
CA THR A 116 1.45 6.58 12.62
C THR A 116 1.40 7.52 11.44
N ALA A 117 0.25 8.13 11.13
CA ALA A 117 0.07 9.00 9.97
C ALA A 117 1.09 10.15 9.89
N ALA A 118 1.41 10.78 11.03
CA ALA A 118 2.37 11.88 11.10
C ALA A 118 3.80 11.47 10.68
N MET A 119 4.16 10.18 10.80
CA MET A 119 5.49 9.69 10.40
C MET A 119 5.72 9.80 8.89
N LEU A 120 4.63 9.76 8.11
CA LEU A 120 4.67 9.76 6.65
C LEU A 120 5.00 11.12 6.05
N GLU A 121 4.96 12.20 6.86
CA GLU A 121 5.27 13.55 6.40
C GLU A 121 6.68 13.63 5.81
N GLY A 122 6.75 14.09 4.55
CA GLY A 122 8.00 14.21 3.80
C GLY A 122 8.64 12.88 3.38
N ALA A 123 8.01 11.74 3.66
CA ALA A 123 8.46 10.41 3.23
C ALA A 123 7.72 9.92 1.99
N VAL A 124 6.42 10.22 1.87
CA VAL A 124 5.57 9.82 0.75
C VAL A 124 4.71 10.99 0.27
N ASP A 125 4.40 11.00 -1.03
CA ASP A 125 3.56 12.01 -1.65
C ASP A 125 2.10 11.56 -1.74
N ILE A 126 1.87 10.26 -1.88
CA ILE A 126 0.54 9.66 -2.05
C ILE A 126 0.37 8.48 -1.10
N VAL A 127 -0.72 8.45 -0.35
CA VAL A 127 -1.18 7.28 0.38
C VAL A 127 -2.43 6.73 -0.28
N SER A 128 -2.33 5.51 -0.83
CA SER A 128 -3.41 4.77 -1.49
C SER A 128 -3.91 3.68 -0.54
N ILE A 129 -5.09 3.87 0.02
CA ILE A 129 -5.65 3.01 1.06
C ILE A 129 -6.67 2.05 0.45
N SER A 130 -6.47 0.76 0.67
CA SER A 130 -7.37 -0.30 0.23
C SER A 130 -8.64 -0.32 1.08
N LEU A 131 -9.68 0.44 0.67
CA LEU A 131 -10.98 0.48 1.34
C LEU A 131 -11.72 -0.85 1.20
N ASN A 132 -11.66 -1.45 0.02
CA ASN A 132 -12.14 -2.78 -0.35
C ASN A 132 -13.64 -3.05 -0.20
N SER A 133 -14.38 -2.29 0.59
CA SER A 133 -15.85 -2.32 0.68
C SER A 133 -16.38 -1.03 1.32
N GLY A 134 -17.68 -0.76 1.11
CA GLY A 134 -18.35 0.44 1.62
C GLY A 134 -18.93 0.31 3.02
N ASN A 135 -18.85 -0.86 3.65
CA ASN A 135 -19.37 -1.08 5.01
C ASN A 135 -18.53 -2.12 5.77
N GLU A 136 -18.61 -2.06 7.10
CA GLU A 136 -17.80 -2.89 7.99
C GLU A 136 -18.04 -4.40 7.80
N LYS A 137 -19.31 -4.81 7.63
CA LYS A 137 -19.66 -6.24 7.51
C LYS A 137 -19.00 -6.85 6.27
N ASP A 138 -19.17 -6.21 5.12
CA ASP A 138 -18.66 -6.70 3.85
C ASP A 138 -17.13 -6.53 3.81
N TYR A 139 -16.59 -5.44 4.36
CA TYR A 139 -15.15 -5.25 4.55
C TYR A 139 -14.53 -6.43 5.32
N ASN A 140 -15.09 -6.78 6.48
CA ASN A 140 -14.58 -7.89 7.30
C ASN A 140 -14.70 -9.23 6.58
N ALA A 141 -15.76 -9.44 5.79
CA ALA A 141 -15.95 -10.66 5.01
C ALA A 141 -14.89 -10.83 3.92
N VAL A 142 -14.54 -9.76 3.20
CA VAL A 142 -13.60 -9.82 2.06
C VAL A 142 -12.13 -9.66 2.48
N THR A 143 -11.83 -8.87 3.51
CA THR A 143 -10.43 -8.61 3.93
C THR A 143 -9.96 -9.51 5.06
N ARG A 144 -10.87 -10.07 5.86
CA ARG A 144 -10.58 -10.95 7.00
C ARG A 144 -9.46 -10.40 7.89
N PRO A 145 -9.62 -9.20 8.45
CA PRO A 145 -8.58 -8.54 9.21
C PRO A 145 -8.42 -9.19 10.60
N LYS A 146 -7.27 -8.96 11.21
CA LYS A 146 -6.95 -9.46 12.55
C LYS A 146 -7.83 -8.87 13.66
N TRP A 147 -8.32 -7.62 13.51
CA TRP A 147 -9.10 -6.89 14.53
C TRP A 147 -10.51 -6.61 14.03
N GLU A 148 -11.49 -6.71 14.93
CA GLU A 148 -12.90 -6.49 14.59
C GLU A 148 -13.20 -5.06 14.17
N ASP A 149 -12.54 -4.05 14.80
CA ASP A 149 -12.69 -2.62 14.53
C ASP A 149 -11.80 -2.09 13.38
N SER A 150 -11.31 -2.99 12.52
CA SER A 150 -10.38 -2.62 11.43
C SER A 150 -10.97 -1.62 10.44
N PHE A 151 -12.28 -1.72 10.13
CA PHE A 151 -12.91 -0.81 9.19
C PHE A 151 -12.93 0.63 9.71
N SER A 152 -13.31 0.84 10.96
CA SER A 152 -13.27 2.18 11.59
C SER A 152 -11.83 2.69 11.75
N ALA A 153 -10.89 1.80 12.05
CA ALA A 153 -9.48 2.15 12.19
C ALA A 153 -8.87 2.65 10.88
N LEU A 154 -9.14 1.96 9.75
CA LEU A 154 -8.64 2.43 8.45
C LEU A 154 -9.24 3.79 8.04
N LEU A 155 -10.52 4.05 8.33
CA LEU A 155 -11.13 5.34 8.04
C LEU A 155 -10.52 6.48 8.89
N SER A 156 -10.23 6.20 10.15
CA SER A 156 -9.52 7.14 11.04
C SER A 156 -8.12 7.42 10.54
N PHE A 157 -7.34 6.39 10.22
CA PHE A 157 -6.00 6.52 9.65
C PHE A 157 -6.01 7.35 8.35
N ALA A 158 -7.00 7.10 7.46
CA ALA A 158 -7.14 7.86 6.22
C ALA A 158 -7.37 9.36 6.47
N GLN A 159 -8.20 9.72 7.43
CA GLN A 159 -8.43 11.11 7.82
C GLN A 159 -7.18 11.76 8.44
N ASP A 160 -6.43 11.00 9.24
CA ASP A 160 -5.18 11.49 9.82
C ASP A 160 -4.11 11.71 8.75
N CYS A 161 -4.00 10.83 7.76
CA CYS A 161 -3.07 10.99 6.63
C CYS A 161 -3.29 12.31 5.87
N LYS A 162 -4.53 12.78 5.73
CA LYS A 162 -4.82 14.08 5.07
C LYS A 162 -4.13 15.28 5.72
N LYS A 163 -3.71 15.16 6.97
CA LYS A 163 -3.03 16.26 7.69
C LYS A 163 -1.53 16.33 7.34
N TYR A 164 -0.94 15.24 6.88
CA TYR A 164 0.52 15.08 6.78
C TYR A 164 1.00 14.70 5.38
N VAL A 165 0.13 14.17 4.53
CA VAL A 165 0.50 13.67 3.20
C VAL A 165 -0.22 14.49 2.13
N PRO A 166 0.49 14.91 1.05
CA PRO A 166 -0.09 15.76 0.01
C PRO A 166 -1.33 15.19 -0.65
N GLN A 167 -1.37 13.86 -0.87
CA GLN A 167 -2.50 13.20 -1.48
C GLN A 167 -2.86 11.90 -0.77
N VAL A 168 -4.15 11.74 -0.47
CA VAL A 168 -4.73 10.50 0.07
C VAL A 168 -5.84 10.05 -0.86
N MET A 169 -5.91 8.75 -1.15
CA MET A 169 -6.99 8.17 -1.94
C MET A 169 -7.43 6.82 -1.39
N PHE A 170 -8.69 6.49 -1.60
CA PHE A 170 -9.20 5.14 -1.42
C PHE A 170 -9.11 4.33 -2.71
N THR A 171 -8.96 3.03 -2.57
CA THR A 171 -9.09 2.09 -3.68
C THR A 171 -10.02 0.95 -3.31
N VAL A 172 -10.79 0.50 -4.30
CA VAL A 172 -11.54 -0.76 -4.27
C VAL A 172 -11.21 -1.54 -5.54
N VAL A 173 -11.31 -2.86 -5.46
CA VAL A 173 -11.17 -3.74 -6.62
C VAL A 173 -12.57 -4.12 -7.08
N ASP A 174 -12.79 -4.18 -8.40
CA ASP A 174 -14.11 -4.42 -9.02
C ASP A 174 -14.65 -5.87 -8.88
N VAL A 175 -14.12 -6.62 -7.92
CA VAL A 175 -14.64 -7.94 -7.49
C VAL A 175 -15.82 -7.81 -6.52
N ILE A 176 -16.10 -6.61 -6.03
CA ILE A 176 -17.22 -6.31 -5.13
C ILE A 176 -18.47 -5.92 -5.94
N SER A 177 -19.64 -6.01 -5.32
CA SER A 177 -20.91 -5.68 -5.97
C SER A 177 -21.04 -4.18 -6.29
N GLU A 178 -21.92 -3.84 -7.25
CA GLU A 178 -22.26 -2.44 -7.56
C GLU A 178 -22.75 -1.67 -6.32
N ARG A 179 -23.52 -2.32 -5.44
CA ARG A 179 -23.96 -1.74 -4.16
C ARG A 179 -22.76 -1.34 -3.29
N GLU A 180 -21.78 -2.24 -3.14
CA GLU A 180 -20.59 -1.96 -2.33
C GLU A 180 -19.72 -0.86 -2.94
N ILE A 181 -19.68 -0.78 -4.28
CA ILE A 181 -19.01 0.33 -4.99
C ILE A 181 -19.71 1.66 -4.66
N GLU A 182 -21.04 1.68 -4.68
CA GLU A 182 -21.81 2.90 -4.37
C GLU A 182 -21.64 3.32 -2.91
N GLU A 183 -21.75 2.38 -1.96
CA GLU A 183 -21.44 2.63 -0.54
C GLU A 183 -20.01 3.16 -0.34
N SER A 184 -19.05 2.67 -1.12
CA SER A 184 -17.66 3.16 -1.09
C SER A 184 -17.52 4.59 -1.61
N LYS A 185 -18.32 4.98 -2.62
CA LYS A 185 -18.40 6.36 -3.11
C LYS A 185 -18.99 7.30 -2.04
N GLU A 186 -20.04 6.88 -1.34
CA GLU A 186 -20.61 7.65 -0.24
C GLU A 186 -19.58 7.93 0.88
N ILE A 187 -18.75 6.93 1.22
CA ILE A 187 -17.63 7.13 2.16
C ILE A 187 -16.61 8.14 1.61
N SER A 188 -16.24 7.97 0.33
CA SER A 188 -15.31 8.87 -0.36
C SER A 188 -15.78 10.32 -0.30
N GLU A 189 -17.03 10.57 -0.64
CA GLU A 189 -17.66 11.90 -0.59
C GLU A 189 -17.71 12.46 0.83
N ARG A 190 -18.21 11.66 1.79
CA ARG A 190 -18.32 12.05 3.19
C ARG A 190 -16.98 12.46 3.81
N LEU A 191 -15.91 11.74 3.47
CA LEU A 191 -14.57 11.99 4.03
C LEU A 191 -13.74 12.94 3.17
N GLY A 192 -14.21 13.29 1.96
CA GLY A 192 -13.46 14.11 1.01
C GLY A 192 -12.13 13.47 0.64
N ILE A 193 -12.13 12.15 0.40
CA ILE A 193 -10.99 11.37 -0.04
C ILE A 193 -11.36 10.70 -1.37
N PRO A 194 -10.68 10.99 -2.49
CA PRO A 194 -11.00 10.40 -3.79
C PRO A 194 -11.00 8.88 -3.77
N LEU A 195 -11.92 8.27 -4.51
CA LEU A 195 -12.00 6.82 -4.69
C LEU A 195 -11.56 6.43 -6.11
N ARG A 196 -10.65 5.46 -6.19
CA ARG A 196 -10.25 4.81 -7.44
C ARG A 196 -10.77 3.38 -7.46
N ILE A 197 -11.55 3.03 -8.50
CA ILE A 197 -11.97 1.66 -8.76
C ILE A 197 -10.90 1.02 -9.64
N ARG A 198 -10.31 -0.08 -9.18
CA ARG A 198 -9.30 -0.84 -9.90
C ARG A 198 -9.93 -2.08 -10.49
N LYS A 199 -9.55 -2.40 -11.73
CA LYS A 199 -9.87 -3.72 -12.28
C LYS A 199 -9.07 -4.79 -11.57
N TYR A 200 -9.70 -5.94 -11.38
CA TYR A 200 -9.00 -7.12 -10.90
C TYR A 200 -8.24 -7.74 -12.08
N ASP A 201 -6.94 -7.64 -12.05
CA ASP A 201 -6.05 -8.28 -13.02
C ASP A 201 -5.63 -9.64 -12.45
N THR A 202 -5.91 -10.71 -13.21
CA THR A 202 -5.53 -12.10 -12.87
C THR A 202 -4.17 -12.46 -13.44
#